data_a63bdc881e02317409510cd4a8b45b14
#
_entry.id   a63bdc881e02317409510cd4a8b45b14
#
_cell.length_a   1.000
_cell.length_b   1.000
_cell.length_c   1.000
_cell.angle_alpha   90.00
_cell.angle_beta   90.00
_cell.angle_gamma   90.00
#
_symmetry.space_group_name_H-M   'P 1'
#
loop_
_entity.id
_entity.type
_entity.pdbx_description
1 polymer ?
#
loop_
_entity_poly.entity_id
_entity_poly.type
_entity_poly.pdbx_seq_one_letter_code
_entity_poly.pdbx_strand_id
1 'polypeptide(L)'
;MKFTVERDVLAEAVGWTARSLPLRPTSPVLNGLLITASAGEVSIASFDHETSARQIIAADVEAEGVCLVPGKILAEICRSLPNAPVEFTADESVIRIHCRSANFQLAGMPVVDYPELPELPEISGTVDGAEFAEAVKQVQIAVSKDETLPLLTGIRVEINGDTMTLLATDRYRLAMREIKWNPVNPDVQAAVLLKAKTVSEVGSTLSGSGDLSIALPAAGELIGFAAGTRRTTSVLMDGDYPNIRALFPEQTPIHAVVRTSDLAEAARRISLVAERNTPLRLKFTQGSVAIDAGRGDEAQASETLQAHLSGDDITVAYNPAYLSDGLKVFGTEFVRFSFTDAPKPAVISGQDEPLAEDDRNYRYLLMPVRLPSN
;
A
#
# COMPACT_ATOMS: atom_id res chain seq x y z
N MET A 1 4.57 32.31 18.45
CA MET A 1 5.27 31.03 18.51
C MET A 1 6.69 31.19 17.99
N LYS A 2 7.71 30.63 18.66
CA LYS A 2 9.10 30.63 18.18
C LYS A 2 9.82 29.36 18.64
N PHE A 3 10.50 28.68 17.71
CA PHE A 3 11.32 27.49 17.99
C PHE A 3 12.48 27.35 17.02
N THR A 4 13.50 26.60 17.43
CA THR A 4 14.65 26.22 16.62
C THR A 4 14.74 24.70 16.53
N VAL A 5 15.02 24.16 15.34
CA VAL A 5 15.09 22.73 15.06
C VAL A 5 16.09 22.43 13.97
N GLU A 6 16.70 21.25 13.98
CA GLU A 6 17.59 20.78 12.91
C GLU A 6 16.82 20.64 11.59
N ARG A 7 17.40 21.12 10.49
CA ARG A 7 16.79 21.15 9.17
C ARG A 7 16.29 19.79 8.71
N ASP A 8 17.08 18.73 8.88
CA ASP A 8 16.72 17.38 8.42
C ASP A 8 15.52 16.84 9.18
N VAL A 9 15.46 17.07 10.49
CA VAL A 9 14.33 16.68 11.35
C VAL A 9 13.05 17.40 10.90
N LEU A 10 13.13 18.72 10.68
CA LEU A 10 11.98 19.50 10.21
C LEU A 10 11.53 19.07 8.81
N ALA A 11 12.48 18.91 7.87
CA ALA A 11 12.18 18.56 6.49
C ALA A 11 11.55 17.18 6.38
N GLU A 12 12.03 16.22 7.18
CA GLU A 12 11.45 14.87 7.25
C GLU A 12 10.03 14.90 7.80
N ALA A 13 9.81 15.56 8.93
CA ALA A 13 8.51 15.62 9.57
C ALA A 13 7.46 16.36 8.72
N VAL A 14 7.82 17.53 8.18
CA VAL A 14 6.95 18.29 7.27
C VAL A 14 6.69 17.51 6.00
N GLY A 15 7.73 16.89 5.42
CA GLY A 15 7.61 16.11 4.19
C GLY A 15 6.73 14.89 4.35
N TRP A 16 6.83 14.20 5.49
CA TRP A 16 5.98 13.04 5.78
C TRP A 16 4.52 13.46 6.00
N THR A 17 4.28 14.45 6.86
CA THR A 17 2.93 14.91 7.18
C THR A 17 2.22 15.51 5.97
N ALA A 18 2.95 16.20 5.08
CA ALA A 18 2.41 16.81 3.87
C ALA A 18 1.91 15.78 2.82
N ARG A 19 2.30 14.50 2.91
CA ARG A 19 1.79 13.45 2.01
C ARG A 19 0.30 13.18 2.19
N SER A 20 -0.22 13.38 3.39
CA SER A 20 -1.64 13.20 3.71
C SER A 20 -2.51 14.40 3.31
N LEU A 21 -1.92 15.49 2.84
CA LEU A 21 -2.70 16.64 2.36
C LEU A 21 -3.55 16.26 1.14
N PRO A 22 -4.82 16.67 1.09
CA PRO A 22 -5.71 16.36 -0.02
C PRO A 22 -5.23 17.02 -1.32
N LEU A 23 -5.42 16.31 -2.44
CA LEU A 23 -5.13 16.86 -3.78
C LEU A 23 -6.14 17.92 -4.18
N ARG A 24 -7.40 17.74 -3.79
CA ARG A 24 -8.53 18.64 -4.05
C ARG A 24 -9.29 18.86 -2.73
N PRO A 25 -8.85 19.81 -1.89
CA PRO A 25 -9.47 20.03 -0.60
C PRO A 25 -10.88 20.59 -0.78
N THR A 26 -11.79 20.21 0.11
CA THR A 26 -13.15 20.76 0.20
C THR A 26 -13.15 22.16 0.80
N SER A 27 -12.14 22.49 1.60
CA SER A 27 -11.90 23.81 2.17
C SER A 27 -10.42 24.17 2.05
N PRO A 28 -10.06 25.45 1.75
CA PRO A 28 -8.66 25.87 1.62
C PRO A 28 -7.78 25.57 2.84
N VAL A 29 -8.34 25.61 4.06
CA VAL A 29 -7.60 25.33 5.30
C VAL A 29 -7.04 23.92 5.37
N LEU A 30 -7.66 22.95 4.69
CA LEU A 30 -7.20 21.56 4.64
C LEU A 30 -5.91 21.37 3.82
N ASN A 31 -5.44 22.39 3.09
CA ASN A 31 -4.08 22.41 2.51
C ASN A 31 -3.01 22.81 3.54
N GLY A 32 -3.41 23.15 4.76
CA GLY A 32 -2.53 23.58 5.83
C GLY A 32 -1.94 22.43 6.62
N LEU A 33 -0.74 22.62 7.13
CA LEU A 33 -0.16 21.85 8.22
C LEU A 33 -0.37 22.63 9.52
N LEU A 34 -1.01 22.00 10.49
CA LEU A 34 -1.15 22.52 11.84
C LEU A 34 0.14 22.28 12.60
N ILE A 35 0.80 23.34 13.02
CA ILE A 35 2.04 23.27 13.79
C ILE A 35 1.73 23.80 15.20
N THR A 36 2.03 22.96 16.21
CA THR A 36 1.87 23.29 17.62
C THR A 36 3.23 23.14 18.30
N ALA A 37 3.73 24.21 18.89
CA ALA A 37 4.96 24.20 19.68
C ALA A 37 4.62 24.31 21.18
N SER A 38 5.11 23.36 21.98
CA SER A 38 4.93 23.33 23.43
C SER A 38 6.02 22.50 24.11
N ALA A 39 6.47 22.94 25.29
CA ALA A 39 7.31 22.18 26.22
C ALA A 39 8.50 21.41 25.59
N GLY A 40 9.22 22.02 24.63
CA GLY A 40 10.39 21.38 24.00
C GLY A 40 10.07 20.45 22.84
N GLU A 41 8.83 20.41 22.40
CA GLU A 41 8.36 19.59 21.29
C GLU A 41 7.57 20.44 20.26
N VAL A 42 7.64 20.01 19.01
CA VAL A 42 6.80 20.55 17.94
C VAL A 42 6.00 19.41 17.33
N SER A 43 4.68 19.55 17.35
CA SER A 43 3.75 18.66 16.65
C SER A 43 3.40 19.27 15.30
N ILE A 44 3.55 18.48 14.23
CA ILE A 44 3.16 18.83 12.87
C ILE A 44 2.06 17.87 12.46
N ALA A 45 0.91 18.38 12.04
CA ALA A 45 -0.25 17.56 11.73
C ALA A 45 -0.97 18.02 10.45
N SER A 46 -1.60 17.08 9.77
CA SER A 46 -2.56 17.29 8.69
C SER A 46 -3.84 16.49 8.96
N PHE A 47 -4.97 16.98 8.46
CA PHE A 47 -6.26 16.29 8.53
C PHE A 47 -7.15 16.73 7.38
N ASP A 48 -7.83 15.79 6.72
CA ASP A 48 -8.74 16.04 5.60
C ASP A 48 -10.19 15.59 5.87
N HIS A 49 -10.56 15.41 7.13
CA HIS A 49 -11.79 14.80 7.66
C HIS A 49 -11.86 13.28 7.57
N GLU A 50 -10.99 12.64 6.80
CA GLU A 50 -10.95 11.17 6.67
C GLU A 50 -9.67 10.59 7.22
N THR A 51 -8.52 11.22 6.92
CA THR A 51 -7.19 10.75 7.32
C THR A 51 -6.44 11.85 8.03
N SER A 52 -5.91 11.56 9.20
CA SER A 52 -4.95 12.45 9.88
C SER A 52 -3.54 11.86 9.83
N ALA A 53 -2.55 12.72 9.77
CA ALA A 53 -1.15 12.37 10.01
C ALA A 53 -0.56 13.37 11.01
N ARG A 54 0.14 12.87 12.03
CA ARG A 54 0.77 13.69 13.08
C ARG A 54 2.16 13.14 13.38
N GLN A 55 3.15 14.02 13.36
CA GLN A 55 4.50 13.71 13.83
C GLN A 55 4.93 14.69 14.91
N ILE A 56 5.54 14.19 15.98
CA ILE A 56 6.10 14.99 17.07
C ILE A 56 7.63 14.93 16.91
N ILE A 57 8.26 16.10 16.98
CA ILE A 57 9.73 16.25 16.92
C ILE A 57 10.22 17.06 18.11
N ALA A 58 11.42 16.75 18.59
CA ALA A 58 12.09 17.56 19.59
C ALA A 58 12.57 18.88 18.96
N ALA A 59 12.38 19.99 19.65
CA ALA A 59 12.81 21.32 19.22
C ALA A 59 13.12 22.21 20.43
N ASP A 60 13.97 23.21 20.22
CA ASP A 60 14.18 24.25 21.24
C ASP A 60 13.06 25.29 21.10
N VAL A 61 12.10 25.24 22.02
CA VAL A 61 10.89 26.08 22.00
C VAL A 61 11.10 27.29 22.91
N GLU A 62 11.28 28.48 22.31
CA GLU A 62 11.40 29.75 23.02
C GLU A 62 10.03 30.38 23.36
N ALA A 63 9.04 30.18 22.49
CA ALA A 63 7.67 30.65 22.69
C ALA A 63 6.66 29.64 22.12
N GLU A 64 5.78 29.16 22.99
CA GLU A 64 4.70 28.26 22.62
C GLU A 64 3.66 28.94 21.72
N GLY A 65 2.90 28.08 21.02
CA GLY A 65 1.78 28.57 20.20
C GLY A 65 1.36 27.57 19.13
N VAL A 66 0.39 28.05 18.34
CA VAL A 66 -0.18 27.23 17.24
C VAL A 66 -0.25 28.11 15.98
N CYS A 67 0.06 27.53 14.83
CA CYS A 67 -0.16 28.16 13.54
C CYS A 67 -0.56 27.16 12.47
N LEU A 68 -1.24 27.63 11.43
CA LEU A 68 -1.60 26.84 10.26
C LEU A 68 -0.85 27.38 9.05
N VAL A 69 -0.07 26.52 8.37
CA VAL A 69 0.86 26.89 7.31
C VAL A 69 0.49 26.17 6.02
N PRO A 70 0.51 26.83 4.84
CA PRO A 70 0.35 26.13 3.56
C PRO A 70 1.36 25.01 3.41
N GLY A 71 0.89 23.75 3.51
CA GLY A 71 1.76 22.59 3.73
C GLY A 71 2.66 22.25 2.55
N LYS A 72 2.15 22.33 1.32
CA LYS A 72 2.94 21.98 0.12
C LYS A 72 4.15 22.88 -0.06
N ILE A 73 3.93 24.21 0.09
CA ILE A 73 5.02 25.18 -0.05
C ILE A 73 6.01 25.08 1.13
N LEU A 74 5.52 24.81 2.35
CA LEU A 74 6.39 24.57 3.49
C LEU A 74 7.29 23.36 3.26
N ALA A 75 6.75 22.26 2.75
CA ALA A 75 7.52 21.06 2.45
C ALA A 75 8.61 21.29 1.38
N GLU A 76 8.33 22.09 0.36
CA GLU A 76 9.31 22.48 -0.66
C GLU A 76 10.41 23.36 -0.06
N ILE A 77 10.06 24.33 0.75
CA ILE A 77 11.01 25.18 1.45
C ILE A 77 11.91 24.36 2.35
N CYS A 78 11.36 23.55 3.26
CA CYS A 78 12.14 22.74 4.20
C CYS A 78 13.12 21.80 3.50
N ARG A 79 12.73 21.24 2.35
CA ARG A 79 13.60 20.38 1.53
C ARG A 79 14.76 21.15 0.90
N SER A 80 14.57 22.43 0.58
CA SER A 80 15.55 23.26 -0.11
C SER A 80 16.50 24.03 0.82
N LEU A 81 16.21 24.07 2.13
CA LEU A 81 17.03 24.79 3.11
C LEU A 81 18.45 24.24 3.19
N PRO A 82 19.45 25.09 3.50
CA PRO A 82 20.81 24.65 3.80
C PRO A 82 20.83 23.72 5.03
N ASN A 83 21.83 22.84 5.12
CA ASN A 83 22.00 21.99 6.30
C ASN A 83 22.52 22.81 7.48
N ALA A 84 21.60 23.33 8.28
CA ALA A 84 21.82 24.13 9.48
C ALA A 84 20.53 24.23 10.29
N PRO A 85 20.59 24.59 11.58
CA PRO A 85 19.40 24.85 12.38
C PRO A 85 18.47 25.86 11.73
N VAL A 86 17.18 25.61 11.84
CA VAL A 86 16.09 26.41 11.29
C VAL A 86 15.37 27.12 12.43
N GLU A 87 15.37 28.44 12.41
CA GLU A 87 14.52 29.24 13.28
C GLU A 87 13.17 29.42 12.60
N PHE A 88 12.11 29.04 13.29
CA PHE A 88 10.72 29.16 12.85
C PHE A 88 9.98 30.12 13.78
N THR A 89 9.37 31.15 13.22
CA THR A 89 8.59 32.12 13.97
C THR A 89 7.23 32.30 13.33
N ALA A 90 6.17 32.25 14.12
CA ALA A 90 4.82 32.59 13.68
C ALA A 90 4.22 33.67 14.55
N ASP A 91 3.72 34.71 13.91
CA ASP A 91 3.09 35.85 14.51
C ASP A 91 1.77 36.14 13.78
N GLU A 92 0.64 35.94 14.46
CA GLU A 92 -0.74 36.05 13.93
C GLU A 92 -0.94 35.45 12.54
N SER A 93 -0.63 36.22 11.49
CA SER A 93 -0.84 35.83 10.09
C SER A 93 0.46 35.68 9.28
N VAL A 94 1.63 35.88 9.92
CA VAL A 94 2.93 35.85 9.23
C VAL A 94 3.84 34.80 9.84
N ILE A 95 4.34 33.89 8.97
CA ILE A 95 5.26 32.84 9.34
C ILE A 95 6.60 33.15 8.71
N ARG A 96 7.67 33.15 9.51
CA ARG A 96 9.04 33.41 9.05
C ARG A 96 9.89 32.17 9.33
N ILE A 97 10.68 31.81 8.34
CA ILE A 97 11.60 30.68 8.39
C ILE A 97 12.98 31.23 8.06
N HIS A 98 13.89 31.13 9.00
CA HIS A 98 15.29 31.59 8.85
C HIS A 98 16.24 30.42 8.97
N CYS A 99 17.16 30.27 8.00
CA CYS A 99 18.22 29.27 8.02
C CYS A 99 19.46 29.83 7.34
N ARG A 100 20.50 30.16 8.10
CA ARG A 100 21.70 30.88 7.63
C ARG A 100 21.34 32.20 6.91
N SER A 101 21.63 32.27 5.61
CA SER A 101 21.30 33.44 4.76
C SER A 101 19.91 33.34 4.11
N ALA A 102 19.23 32.20 4.23
CA ALA A 102 17.91 31.98 3.62
C ALA A 102 16.81 32.51 4.56
N ASN A 103 15.95 33.36 4.01
CA ASN A 103 14.80 33.91 4.72
C ASN A 103 13.55 33.72 3.88
N PHE A 104 12.54 33.09 4.46
CA PHE A 104 11.23 32.92 3.84
C PHE A 104 10.16 33.55 4.70
N GLN A 105 9.16 34.10 4.05
CA GLN A 105 7.97 34.62 4.70
C GLN A 105 6.74 34.03 4.00
N LEU A 106 5.84 33.41 4.78
CA LEU A 106 4.59 32.85 4.32
C LEU A 106 3.42 33.51 5.01
N ALA A 107 2.29 33.60 4.32
CA ALA A 107 1.03 33.96 4.96
C ALA A 107 0.52 32.73 5.74
N GLY A 108 0.18 32.93 7.00
CA GLY A 108 -0.53 31.97 7.83
C GLY A 108 -1.97 31.80 7.38
N MET A 109 -2.56 30.68 7.71
CA MET A 109 -3.97 30.39 7.49
C MET A 109 -4.72 30.46 8.83
N PRO A 110 -6.04 30.74 8.84
CA PRO A 110 -6.81 30.84 10.09
C PRO A 110 -6.90 29.47 10.78
N VAL A 111 -6.33 29.36 11.97
CA VAL A 111 -6.35 28.14 12.79
C VAL A 111 -7.77 27.80 13.25
N VAL A 112 -8.61 28.82 13.50
CA VAL A 112 -9.98 28.65 13.99
C VAL A 112 -10.88 27.86 13.04
N ASP A 113 -10.56 27.89 11.75
CA ASP A 113 -11.31 27.17 10.70
C ASP A 113 -10.78 25.75 10.46
N TYR A 114 -9.67 25.38 11.13
CA TYR A 114 -9.10 24.05 10.96
C TYR A 114 -9.85 23.03 11.82
N PRO A 115 -10.21 21.85 11.27
CA PRO A 115 -10.95 20.85 12.02
C PRO A 115 -10.14 20.30 13.19
N GLU A 116 -10.83 19.90 14.25
CA GLU A 116 -10.23 19.21 15.38
C GLU A 116 -9.60 17.88 14.93
N LEU A 117 -8.36 17.64 15.35
CA LEU A 117 -7.65 16.41 15.01
C LEU A 117 -8.22 15.23 15.81
N PRO A 118 -8.51 14.09 15.14
CA PRO A 118 -8.95 12.92 15.85
C PRO A 118 -7.83 12.37 16.75
N GLU A 119 -8.22 11.88 17.91
CA GLU A 119 -7.29 11.16 18.79
C GLU A 119 -7.03 9.74 18.28
N LEU A 120 -5.81 9.23 18.56
CA LEU A 120 -5.48 7.84 18.27
C LEU A 120 -6.25 6.94 19.23
N PRO A 121 -7.02 5.94 18.74
CA PRO A 121 -7.66 4.96 19.61
C PRO A 121 -6.64 4.15 20.42
N GLU A 122 -7.13 3.38 21.40
CA GLU A 122 -6.29 2.49 22.19
C GLU A 122 -5.61 1.42 21.30
N ILE A 123 -4.31 1.20 21.49
CA ILE A 123 -3.53 0.22 20.72
C ILE A 123 -4.05 -1.18 20.99
N SER A 124 -4.41 -1.88 19.94
CA SER A 124 -4.97 -3.24 19.97
C SER A 124 -3.92 -4.32 19.74
N GLY A 125 -2.77 -3.96 19.19
CA GLY A 125 -1.65 -4.87 18.96
C GLY A 125 -0.54 -4.26 18.11
N THR A 126 0.49 -5.06 17.85
CA THR A 126 1.66 -4.66 17.02
C THR A 126 1.95 -5.70 15.94
N VAL A 127 2.55 -5.24 14.85
CA VAL A 127 3.04 -6.08 13.76
C VAL A 127 4.42 -5.61 13.35
N ASP A 128 5.27 -6.51 12.86
CA ASP A 128 6.54 -6.11 12.25
C ASP A 128 6.27 -5.19 11.05
N GLY A 129 6.86 -3.98 11.08
CA GLY A 129 6.58 -2.95 10.08
C GLY A 129 7.01 -3.36 8.67
N ALA A 130 8.12 -4.10 8.54
CA ALA A 130 8.62 -4.55 7.24
C ALA A 130 7.72 -5.65 6.66
N GLU A 131 7.26 -6.60 7.49
CA GLU A 131 6.31 -7.63 7.06
C GLU A 131 4.96 -7.02 6.65
N PHE A 132 4.46 -6.03 7.41
CA PHE A 132 3.25 -5.30 7.05
C PHE A 132 3.40 -4.55 5.71
N ALA A 133 4.52 -3.85 5.50
CA ALA A 133 4.78 -3.14 4.25
C ALA A 133 4.84 -4.08 3.04
N GLU A 134 5.48 -5.23 3.18
CA GLU A 134 5.52 -6.24 2.11
C GLU A 134 4.13 -6.83 1.85
N ALA A 135 3.35 -7.13 2.90
CA ALA A 135 1.98 -7.61 2.77
C ALA A 135 1.10 -6.60 2.01
N VAL A 136 1.20 -5.31 2.36
CA VAL A 136 0.48 -4.24 1.65
C VAL A 136 0.90 -4.17 0.18
N LYS A 137 2.20 -4.20 -0.11
CA LYS A 137 2.73 -4.18 -1.49
C LYS A 137 2.20 -5.36 -2.31
N GLN A 138 2.10 -6.55 -1.70
CA GLN A 138 1.59 -7.76 -2.34
C GLN A 138 0.10 -7.70 -2.64
N VAL A 139 -0.72 -7.10 -1.77
CA VAL A 139 -2.17 -7.06 -1.99
C VAL A 139 -2.64 -5.86 -2.79
N GLN A 140 -1.95 -4.72 -2.72
CA GLN A 140 -2.37 -3.49 -3.41
C GLN A 140 -2.42 -3.62 -4.95
N ILE A 141 -1.68 -4.58 -5.53
CA ILE A 141 -1.72 -4.83 -6.98
C ILE A 141 -3.11 -5.26 -7.47
N ALA A 142 -3.91 -5.88 -6.60
CA ALA A 142 -5.26 -6.34 -6.90
C ALA A 142 -6.36 -5.31 -6.53
N VAL A 143 -6.00 -4.14 -6.03
CA VAL A 143 -6.95 -3.06 -5.76
C VAL A 143 -7.52 -2.50 -7.06
N SER A 144 -8.84 -2.30 -7.09
CA SER A 144 -9.51 -1.72 -8.25
C SER A 144 -9.12 -0.25 -8.45
N LYS A 145 -8.93 0.13 -9.71
CA LYS A 145 -8.78 1.54 -10.12
C LYS A 145 -10.09 2.17 -10.59
N ASP A 146 -11.16 1.37 -10.59
CA ASP A 146 -12.50 1.79 -11.00
C ASP A 146 -13.23 2.41 -9.80
N GLU A 147 -13.31 3.74 -9.77
CA GLU A 147 -13.98 4.49 -8.70
C GLU A 147 -15.49 4.28 -8.67
N THR A 148 -16.09 3.67 -9.73
CA THR A 148 -17.51 3.30 -9.73
C THR A 148 -17.79 2.09 -8.83
N LEU A 149 -16.75 1.40 -8.39
CA LEU A 149 -16.80 0.26 -7.45
C LEU A 149 -16.01 0.61 -6.17
N PRO A 150 -16.48 1.57 -5.38
CA PRO A 150 -15.69 2.18 -4.32
C PRO A 150 -15.15 1.16 -3.31
N LEU A 151 -15.91 0.13 -2.94
CA LEU A 151 -15.47 -0.90 -2.00
C LEU A 151 -14.24 -1.66 -2.50
N LEU A 152 -14.11 -1.87 -3.82
CA LEU A 152 -12.97 -2.59 -4.40
C LEU A 152 -11.72 -1.71 -4.54
N THR A 153 -11.82 -0.40 -4.29
CA THR A 153 -10.67 0.50 -4.18
C THR A 153 -9.98 0.42 -2.82
N GLY A 154 -10.54 -0.35 -1.89
CA GLY A 154 -10.01 -0.58 -0.55
C GLY A 154 -9.23 -1.88 -0.41
N ILE A 155 -8.52 -1.99 0.69
CA ILE A 155 -7.90 -3.22 1.20
C ILE A 155 -8.71 -3.64 2.44
N ARG A 156 -9.21 -4.86 2.41
CA ARG A 156 -9.86 -5.48 3.57
C ARG A 156 -8.79 -6.09 4.46
N VAL A 157 -8.87 -5.79 5.75
CA VAL A 157 -8.02 -6.38 6.79
C VAL A 157 -8.91 -7.20 7.71
N GLU A 158 -8.62 -8.49 7.83
CA GLU A 158 -9.30 -9.41 8.73
C GLU A 158 -8.33 -9.86 9.82
N ILE A 159 -8.78 -9.84 11.06
CA ILE A 159 -8.01 -10.25 12.23
C ILE A 159 -8.74 -11.37 12.93
N ASN A 160 -7.99 -12.42 13.22
CA ASN A 160 -8.48 -13.57 13.98
C ASN A 160 -7.36 -14.06 14.90
N GLY A 161 -7.45 -13.69 16.17
CA GLY A 161 -6.40 -13.94 17.15
C GLY A 161 -5.06 -13.32 16.73
N ASP A 162 -4.03 -14.13 16.58
CA ASP A 162 -2.67 -13.73 16.18
C ASP A 162 -2.44 -13.66 14.66
N THR A 163 -3.47 -13.83 13.86
CA THR A 163 -3.39 -13.83 12.41
C THR A 163 -4.09 -12.60 11.85
N MET A 164 -3.36 -11.84 11.03
CA MET A 164 -3.85 -10.72 10.24
C MET A 164 -3.84 -11.10 8.76
N THR A 165 -4.97 -10.95 8.08
CA THR A 165 -5.11 -11.23 6.64
C THR A 165 -5.47 -9.96 5.90
N LEU A 166 -4.67 -9.58 4.92
CA LEU A 166 -4.96 -8.50 3.99
C LEU A 166 -5.51 -9.08 2.69
N LEU A 167 -6.58 -8.47 2.14
CA LEU A 167 -7.25 -8.92 0.92
C LEU A 167 -7.60 -7.74 0.01
N ALA A 168 -7.43 -7.93 -1.30
CA ALA A 168 -7.89 -6.99 -2.31
C ALA A 168 -8.32 -7.71 -3.59
N THR A 169 -9.27 -7.14 -4.34
CA THR A 169 -9.72 -7.66 -5.64
C THR A 169 -10.24 -6.55 -6.53
N ASP A 170 -10.05 -6.72 -7.85
CA ASP A 170 -10.65 -5.88 -8.90
C ASP A 170 -11.65 -6.65 -9.78
N ARG A 171 -12.14 -7.82 -9.32
CA ARG A 171 -13.00 -8.80 -10.00
C ARG A 171 -12.25 -9.72 -10.98
N TYR A 172 -11.07 -9.35 -11.48
CA TYR A 172 -10.28 -10.12 -12.43
C TYR A 172 -9.11 -10.84 -11.76
N ARG A 173 -8.70 -10.34 -10.63
CA ARG A 173 -7.63 -10.87 -9.79
C ARG A 173 -7.94 -10.63 -8.32
N LEU A 174 -7.37 -11.45 -7.47
CA LEU A 174 -7.48 -11.34 -6.04
C LEU A 174 -6.12 -11.62 -5.43
N ALA A 175 -5.70 -10.79 -4.49
CA ALA A 175 -4.52 -11.01 -3.68
C ALA A 175 -4.90 -11.17 -2.22
N MET A 176 -4.29 -12.15 -1.55
CA MET A 176 -4.47 -12.41 -0.12
C MET A 176 -3.11 -12.68 0.51
N ARG A 177 -2.81 -11.97 1.57
CA ARG A 177 -1.60 -12.16 2.39
C ARG A 177 -1.98 -12.35 3.84
N GLU A 178 -1.48 -13.41 4.45
CA GLU A 178 -1.57 -13.69 5.89
C GLU A 178 -0.23 -13.40 6.54
N ILE A 179 -0.26 -12.66 7.65
CA ILE A 179 0.91 -12.32 8.46
C ILE A 179 0.59 -12.54 9.95
N LYS A 180 1.63 -12.70 10.75
CA LYS A 180 1.49 -12.75 12.19
C LYS A 180 1.50 -11.33 12.76
N TRP A 181 0.71 -11.13 13.81
CA TRP A 181 0.74 -9.93 14.62
C TRP A 181 0.61 -10.28 16.08
N ASN A 182 0.93 -9.36 16.97
CA ASN A 182 0.90 -9.54 18.41
C ASN A 182 -0.28 -8.76 19.00
N PRO A 183 -1.44 -9.38 19.20
CA PRO A 183 -2.62 -8.72 19.74
C PRO A 183 -2.48 -8.49 21.26
N VAL A 184 -3.04 -7.38 21.76
CA VAL A 184 -3.21 -7.16 23.21
C VAL A 184 -4.24 -8.14 23.76
N ASN A 185 -5.33 -8.39 23.03
CA ASN A 185 -6.33 -9.41 23.34
C ASN A 185 -6.18 -10.60 22.36
N PRO A 186 -5.77 -11.79 22.84
CA PRO A 186 -5.56 -12.96 21.98
C PRO A 186 -6.84 -13.49 21.31
N ASP A 187 -8.01 -13.14 21.82
CA ASP A 187 -9.31 -13.57 21.27
C ASP A 187 -9.92 -12.52 20.32
N VAL A 188 -9.14 -11.51 19.92
CA VAL A 188 -9.63 -10.44 19.05
C VAL A 188 -10.08 -10.97 17.69
N GLN A 189 -11.27 -10.54 17.27
CA GLN A 189 -11.81 -10.76 15.93
C GLN A 189 -12.28 -9.42 15.38
N ALA A 190 -11.78 -9.04 14.23
CA ALA A 190 -12.16 -7.80 13.57
C ALA A 190 -12.06 -7.93 12.06
N ALA A 191 -12.87 -7.16 11.36
CA ALA A 191 -12.76 -7.02 9.92
C ALA A 191 -13.04 -5.57 9.56
N VAL A 192 -12.08 -4.93 8.90
CA VAL A 192 -12.14 -3.51 8.51
C VAL A 192 -11.82 -3.36 7.03
N LEU A 193 -12.43 -2.37 6.40
CA LEU A 193 -12.13 -1.99 5.02
C LEU A 193 -11.52 -0.59 5.02
N LEU A 194 -10.34 -0.46 4.42
CA LEU A 194 -9.54 0.75 4.42
C LEU A 194 -9.26 1.21 2.99
N LYS A 195 -9.18 2.52 2.78
CA LYS A 195 -8.69 3.06 1.50
C LYS A 195 -7.28 2.54 1.22
N ALA A 196 -7.08 1.93 0.06
CA ALA A 196 -5.78 1.37 -0.31
C ALA A 196 -4.66 2.42 -0.27
N LYS A 197 -4.95 3.67 -0.62
CA LYS A 197 -4.01 4.78 -0.53
C LYS A 197 -3.49 4.94 0.91
N THR A 198 -4.36 4.98 1.90
CA THR A 198 -3.97 5.14 3.32
C THR A 198 -3.11 3.97 3.79
N VAL A 199 -3.54 2.72 3.51
CA VAL A 199 -2.77 1.53 3.89
C VAL A 199 -1.40 1.50 3.22
N SER A 200 -1.32 1.90 1.94
CA SER A 200 -0.05 1.98 1.20
C SER A 200 0.88 3.07 1.76
N GLU A 201 0.35 4.21 2.17
CA GLU A 201 1.13 5.26 2.83
C GLU A 201 1.66 4.79 4.19
N VAL A 202 0.83 4.14 5.00
CA VAL A 202 1.25 3.53 6.27
C VAL A 202 2.36 2.51 6.02
N GLY A 203 2.16 1.54 5.14
CA GLY A 203 3.16 0.53 4.81
C GLY A 203 4.49 1.11 4.33
N SER A 204 4.44 2.11 3.44
CA SER A 204 5.67 2.70 2.86
C SER A 204 6.41 3.65 3.78
N THR A 205 5.74 4.27 4.77
CA THR A 205 6.33 5.35 5.56
C THR A 205 6.61 4.98 7.01
N LEU A 206 6.02 3.91 7.51
CA LEU A 206 6.19 3.45 8.89
C LEU A 206 7.01 2.14 9.00
N SER A 207 7.29 1.49 7.86
CA SER A 207 8.01 0.20 7.81
C SER A 207 9.45 0.23 8.29
N GLY A 208 10.13 1.37 8.26
CA GLY A 208 11.51 1.52 8.72
C GLY A 208 11.67 1.75 10.24
N SER A 209 10.57 1.76 11.00
CA SER A 209 10.55 2.17 12.41
C SER A 209 10.49 0.99 13.40
N GLY A 210 10.66 -0.24 12.95
CA GLY A 210 10.45 -1.44 13.75
C GLY A 210 8.96 -1.82 13.80
N ASP A 211 8.42 -2.08 15.00
CA ASP A 211 7.03 -2.48 15.15
C ASP A 211 6.05 -1.36 14.82
N LEU A 212 5.03 -1.70 14.05
CA LEU A 212 3.87 -0.88 13.77
C LEU A 212 2.77 -1.21 14.79
N SER A 213 2.37 -0.24 15.59
CA SER A 213 1.23 -0.35 16.49
C SER A 213 -0.07 -0.07 15.73
N ILE A 214 -1.09 -0.88 15.96
CA ILE A 214 -2.40 -0.77 15.32
C ILE A 214 -3.47 -0.62 16.40
N ALA A 215 -4.30 0.39 16.25
CA ALA A 215 -5.46 0.68 17.08
C ALA A 215 -6.72 0.35 16.28
N LEU A 216 -7.36 -0.78 16.58
CA LEU A 216 -8.61 -1.19 15.94
C LEU A 216 -9.78 -0.33 16.44
N PRO A 217 -10.82 -0.13 15.64
CA PRO A 217 -12.00 0.62 16.06
C PRO A 217 -12.71 -0.09 17.22
N ALA A 218 -12.87 0.61 18.35
CA ALA A 218 -13.57 0.06 19.53
C ALA A 218 -15.08 0.34 19.49
N ALA A 219 -15.46 1.61 19.31
CA ALA A 219 -16.86 2.07 19.27
C ALA A 219 -17.08 3.13 18.19
N GLY A 220 -16.16 3.26 17.27
CA GLY A 220 -16.18 4.26 16.21
C GLY A 220 -15.73 3.68 14.88
N GLU A 221 -15.71 4.53 13.86
CA GLU A 221 -15.30 4.19 12.50
C GLU A 221 -13.83 4.51 12.22
N LEU A 222 -13.00 4.66 13.26
CA LEU A 222 -11.64 5.15 13.17
C LEU A 222 -10.62 4.06 13.51
N ILE A 223 -9.70 3.79 12.62
CA ILE A 223 -8.51 2.98 12.85
C ILE A 223 -7.29 3.87 13.03
N GLY A 224 -6.34 3.46 13.85
CA GLY A 224 -5.09 4.15 14.10
C GLY A 224 -3.85 3.32 13.82
N PHE A 225 -2.79 4.00 13.42
CA PHE A 225 -1.46 3.43 13.20
C PHE A 225 -0.41 4.32 13.86
N ALA A 226 0.55 3.71 14.57
CA ALA A 226 1.61 4.45 15.21
C ALA A 226 2.96 3.73 15.09
N ALA A 227 4.01 4.50 14.80
CA ALA A 227 5.38 4.02 14.79
C ALA A 227 6.33 5.15 15.21
N GLY A 228 7.07 4.96 16.32
CA GLY A 228 7.88 6.01 16.90
C GLY A 228 7.02 7.24 17.25
N THR A 229 7.40 8.39 16.69
CA THR A 229 6.69 9.68 16.91
C THR A 229 5.61 9.98 15.87
N ARG A 230 5.39 9.05 14.90
CA ARG A 230 4.41 9.19 13.81
C ARG A 230 3.11 8.49 14.15
N ARG A 231 2.03 9.13 13.86
CA ARG A 231 0.67 8.62 14.04
C ARG A 231 -0.19 8.96 12.84
N THR A 232 -1.00 8.00 12.42
CA THR A 232 -1.99 8.17 11.35
C THR A 232 -3.30 7.59 11.83
N THR A 233 -4.39 8.32 11.65
CA THR A 233 -5.74 7.78 11.82
C THR A 233 -6.47 7.82 10.50
N SER A 234 -7.40 6.93 10.29
CA SER A 234 -8.24 6.90 9.09
C SER A 234 -9.65 6.43 9.42
N VAL A 235 -10.65 7.04 8.79
CA VAL A 235 -11.99 6.49 8.80
C VAL A 235 -12.02 5.20 7.98
N LEU A 236 -12.91 4.29 8.36
CA LEU A 236 -13.18 3.06 7.62
C LEU A 236 -14.05 3.35 6.40
N MET A 237 -13.93 2.51 5.39
CA MET A 237 -14.88 2.49 4.28
C MET A 237 -16.12 1.70 4.71
N ASP A 238 -17.29 2.28 4.57
CA ASP A 238 -18.57 1.63 4.89
C ASP A 238 -19.06 0.79 3.71
N GLY A 239 -19.61 -0.39 4.00
CA GLY A 239 -20.25 -1.28 3.04
C GLY A 239 -19.82 -2.75 3.15
N ASP A 240 -20.61 -3.60 2.49
CA ASP A 240 -20.38 -5.05 2.47
C ASP A 240 -19.32 -5.43 1.43
N TYR A 241 -18.10 -5.67 1.89
CA TYR A 241 -17.05 -6.20 1.03
C TYR A 241 -17.36 -7.65 0.65
N PRO A 242 -17.24 -8.05 -0.63
CA PRO A 242 -17.58 -9.40 -1.06
C PRO A 242 -16.73 -10.46 -0.34
N ASN A 243 -17.32 -11.64 -0.10
CA ASN A 243 -16.59 -12.78 0.49
C ASN A 243 -15.67 -13.40 -0.57
N ILE A 244 -14.51 -12.76 -0.80
CA ILE A 244 -13.55 -13.18 -1.80
C ILE A 244 -12.70 -14.39 -1.37
N ARG A 245 -12.62 -14.67 -0.06
CA ARG A 245 -11.92 -15.86 0.44
C ARG A 245 -12.52 -17.15 -0.10
N ALA A 246 -13.83 -17.21 -0.28
CA ALA A 246 -14.54 -18.35 -0.84
C ALA A 246 -14.23 -18.62 -2.34
N LEU A 247 -13.55 -17.71 -3.03
CA LEU A 247 -13.15 -17.90 -4.43
C LEU A 247 -11.90 -18.77 -4.59
N PHE A 248 -11.13 -18.98 -3.52
CA PHE A 248 -9.99 -19.89 -3.57
C PHE A 248 -10.49 -21.34 -3.65
N PRO A 249 -10.05 -22.11 -4.66
CA PRO A 249 -10.48 -23.51 -4.82
C PRO A 249 -9.89 -24.39 -3.69
N GLU A 250 -10.71 -25.33 -3.21
CA GLU A 250 -10.28 -26.30 -2.21
C GLU A 250 -9.33 -27.36 -2.80
N GLN A 251 -9.50 -27.68 -4.08
CA GLN A 251 -8.72 -28.69 -4.78
C GLN A 251 -8.17 -28.16 -6.09
N THR A 252 -6.90 -28.41 -6.32
CA THR A 252 -6.18 -28.00 -7.52
C THR A 252 -5.34 -29.18 -8.00
N PRO A 253 -5.90 -30.10 -8.81
CA PRO A 253 -5.22 -31.33 -9.21
C PRO A 253 -4.03 -31.11 -10.17
N ILE A 254 -3.92 -29.94 -10.80
CA ILE A 254 -2.86 -29.62 -11.76
C ILE A 254 -1.99 -28.52 -11.17
N HIS A 255 -0.67 -28.76 -11.16
CA HIS A 255 0.31 -27.81 -10.64
C HIS A 255 1.44 -27.61 -11.64
N ALA A 256 1.80 -26.37 -11.91
CA ALA A 256 2.95 -26.03 -12.75
C ALA A 256 3.88 -25.08 -11.99
N VAL A 257 5.16 -25.43 -11.90
CA VAL A 257 6.19 -24.61 -11.22
C VAL A 257 7.16 -24.08 -12.26
N VAL A 258 7.40 -22.78 -12.24
CA VAL A 258 8.27 -22.05 -13.17
C VAL A 258 9.17 -21.11 -12.39
N ARG A 259 10.41 -20.89 -12.85
CA ARG A 259 11.30 -19.87 -12.25
C ARG A 259 10.69 -18.48 -12.43
N THR A 260 10.54 -17.76 -11.34
CA THR A 260 9.83 -16.45 -11.30
C THR A 260 10.45 -15.42 -12.24
N SER A 261 11.79 -15.29 -12.21
CA SER A 261 12.52 -14.35 -13.06
C SER A 261 12.32 -14.62 -14.55
N ASP A 262 12.45 -15.90 -14.95
CA ASP A 262 12.38 -16.30 -16.35
C ASP A 262 10.98 -16.04 -16.91
N LEU A 263 9.94 -16.41 -16.14
CA LEU A 263 8.55 -16.15 -16.52
C LEU A 263 8.22 -14.66 -16.60
N ALA A 264 8.68 -13.86 -15.63
CA ALA A 264 8.47 -12.42 -15.62
C ALA A 264 9.13 -11.73 -16.83
N GLU A 265 10.36 -12.12 -17.15
CA GLU A 265 11.09 -11.58 -18.29
C GLU A 265 10.47 -12.01 -19.63
N ALA A 266 10.10 -13.29 -19.79
CA ALA A 266 9.44 -13.79 -21.00
C ALA A 266 8.08 -13.11 -21.19
N ALA A 267 7.25 -13.01 -20.14
CA ALA A 267 5.99 -12.30 -20.18
C ALA A 267 6.16 -10.83 -20.61
N ARG A 268 7.19 -10.15 -20.11
CA ARG A 268 7.53 -8.77 -20.48
C ARG A 268 7.91 -8.67 -21.96
N ARG A 269 8.81 -9.56 -22.46
CA ARG A 269 9.25 -9.55 -23.86
C ARG A 269 8.08 -9.82 -24.82
N ILE A 270 7.29 -10.84 -24.53
CA ILE A 270 6.16 -11.24 -25.38
C ILE A 270 5.05 -10.17 -25.37
N SER A 271 4.87 -9.48 -24.25
CA SER A 271 3.91 -8.38 -24.15
C SER A 271 4.21 -7.19 -25.06
N LEU A 272 5.44 -7.06 -25.59
CA LEU A 272 5.81 -5.99 -26.52
C LEU A 272 5.07 -6.09 -27.86
N VAL A 273 4.68 -7.31 -28.27
CA VAL A 273 3.92 -7.55 -29.51
C VAL A 273 2.44 -7.82 -29.25
N ALA A 274 2.04 -7.87 -27.97
CA ALA A 274 0.64 -8.00 -27.61
C ALA A 274 -0.08 -6.68 -27.85
N GLU A 275 -1.02 -6.66 -28.80
CA GLU A 275 -1.93 -5.54 -28.95
C GLU A 275 -2.75 -5.31 -27.67
N ARG A 276 -3.34 -4.12 -27.57
CA ARG A 276 -4.23 -3.77 -26.48
C ARG A 276 -5.37 -4.80 -26.38
N ASN A 277 -5.45 -5.53 -25.27
CA ASN A 277 -6.39 -6.62 -24.99
C ASN A 277 -6.02 -8.01 -25.55
N THR A 278 -4.85 -8.20 -26.16
CA THR A 278 -4.39 -9.53 -26.54
C THR A 278 -3.84 -10.25 -25.31
N PRO A 279 -4.42 -11.39 -24.89
CA PRO A 279 -3.92 -12.14 -23.74
C PRO A 279 -2.61 -12.87 -24.07
N LEU A 280 -1.78 -13.09 -23.04
CA LEU A 280 -0.69 -14.06 -23.08
C LEU A 280 -1.26 -15.45 -22.91
N ARG A 281 -1.00 -16.35 -23.84
CA ARG A 281 -1.35 -17.75 -23.74
C ARG A 281 -0.16 -18.52 -23.19
N LEU A 282 -0.41 -19.33 -22.15
CA LEU A 282 0.55 -20.21 -21.51
C LEU A 282 0.08 -21.65 -21.71
N LYS A 283 0.89 -22.46 -22.38
CA LYS A 283 0.66 -23.90 -22.55
C LYS A 283 1.68 -24.65 -21.71
N PHE A 284 1.21 -25.20 -20.61
CA PHE A 284 2.02 -26.07 -19.75
C PHE A 284 1.95 -27.51 -20.23
N THR A 285 3.11 -28.11 -20.43
CA THR A 285 3.29 -29.51 -20.80
C THR A 285 4.39 -30.12 -19.93
N GLN A 286 4.57 -31.42 -20.01
CA GLN A 286 5.62 -32.04 -19.22
C GLN A 286 7.00 -31.45 -19.56
N GLY A 287 7.65 -30.85 -18.56
CA GLY A 287 8.99 -30.26 -18.64
C GLY A 287 9.06 -28.82 -19.19
N SER A 288 7.97 -28.24 -19.71
CA SER A 288 8.02 -26.89 -20.30
C SER A 288 6.72 -26.11 -20.23
N VAL A 289 6.85 -24.80 -20.32
CA VAL A 289 5.75 -23.87 -20.61
C VAL A 289 6.06 -23.08 -21.88
N ALA A 290 5.19 -23.15 -22.87
CA ALA A 290 5.23 -22.30 -24.05
C ALA A 290 4.34 -21.07 -23.79
N ILE A 291 4.91 -19.88 -24.00
CA ILE A 291 4.22 -18.61 -23.85
C ILE A 291 4.14 -17.97 -25.22
N ASP A 292 2.97 -17.52 -25.63
CA ASP A 292 2.79 -16.84 -26.88
C ASP A 292 1.76 -15.72 -26.80
N ALA A 293 1.89 -14.73 -27.70
CA ALA A 293 0.94 -13.66 -27.91
C ALA A 293 0.94 -13.23 -29.38
N GLY A 294 -0.16 -12.58 -29.77
CA GLY A 294 -0.38 -12.12 -31.14
C GLY A 294 -1.26 -13.06 -31.94
N ARG A 295 -2.09 -12.49 -32.81
CA ARG A 295 -2.92 -13.18 -33.81
C ARG A 295 -2.89 -12.33 -35.06
N GLY A 296 -2.58 -12.96 -36.21
CA GLY A 296 -2.60 -12.28 -37.50
C GLY A 296 -1.20 -12.00 -38.06
N ASP A 297 -1.13 -11.13 -39.08
CA ASP A 297 0.07 -10.95 -39.91
C ASP A 297 1.03 -9.87 -39.39
N GLU A 298 0.65 -9.09 -38.34
CA GLU A 298 1.43 -7.90 -37.97
C GLU A 298 2.58 -8.21 -36.99
N ALA A 299 2.31 -8.95 -35.92
CA ALA A 299 3.38 -9.36 -35.00
C ALA A 299 2.97 -10.58 -34.16
N GLN A 300 3.90 -11.50 -34.00
CA GLN A 300 3.76 -12.70 -33.16
C GLN A 300 5.04 -12.91 -32.36
N ALA A 301 4.92 -13.33 -31.12
CA ALA A 301 6.04 -13.75 -30.30
C ALA A 301 5.72 -15.06 -29.59
N SER A 302 6.71 -15.90 -29.43
CA SER A 302 6.63 -17.11 -28.64
C SER A 302 7.97 -17.39 -27.97
N GLU A 303 7.91 -17.92 -26.77
CA GLU A 303 9.08 -18.33 -25.98
C GLU A 303 8.74 -19.59 -25.19
N THR A 304 9.71 -20.48 -25.00
CA THR A 304 9.51 -21.72 -24.23
C THR A 304 10.48 -21.71 -23.06
N LEU A 305 9.97 -21.94 -21.86
CA LEU A 305 10.72 -22.00 -20.61
C LEU A 305 10.63 -23.41 -20.02
N GLN A 306 11.58 -23.75 -19.14
CA GLN A 306 11.48 -24.93 -18.31
C GLN A 306 10.36 -24.78 -17.28
N ALA A 307 9.58 -25.84 -17.09
CA ALA A 307 8.53 -25.91 -16.09
C ALA A 307 8.42 -27.35 -15.54
N HIS A 308 8.00 -27.46 -14.29
CA HIS A 308 7.65 -28.74 -13.70
C HIS A 308 6.12 -28.83 -13.64
N LEU A 309 5.55 -29.73 -14.43
CA LEU A 309 4.10 -29.98 -14.45
C LEU A 309 3.78 -31.28 -13.70
N SER A 310 2.79 -31.20 -12.81
CA SER A 310 2.13 -32.34 -12.17
C SER A 310 0.65 -32.31 -12.52
N GLY A 311 0.12 -33.37 -13.04
CA GLY A 311 -1.23 -33.47 -13.61
C GLY A 311 -1.23 -33.37 -15.13
N ASP A 312 -2.38 -33.10 -15.72
CA ASP A 312 -2.60 -33.06 -17.15
C ASP A 312 -2.05 -31.76 -17.79
N ASP A 313 -1.71 -31.84 -19.08
CA ASP A 313 -1.38 -30.67 -19.90
C ASP A 313 -2.50 -29.64 -19.84
N ILE A 314 -2.16 -28.37 -19.66
CA ILE A 314 -3.15 -27.29 -19.53
C ILE A 314 -2.76 -26.07 -20.36
N THR A 315 -3.73 -25.46 -21.02
CA THR A 315 -3.56 -24.19 -21.75
C THR A 315 -4.48 -23.16 -21.16
N VAL A 316 -3.91 -22.03 -20.73
CA VAL A 316 -4.60 -20.89 -20.14
C VAL A 316 -4.16 -19.61 -20.80
N ALA A 317 -4.97 -18.55 -20.67
CA ALA A 317 -4.60 -17.23 -21.17
C ALA A 317 -4.88 -16.16 -20.11
N TYR A 318 -3.98 -15.21 -19.96
CA TYR A 318 -4.08 -14.17 -18.95
C TYR A 318 -3.88 -12.78 -19.55
N ASN A 319 -4.47 -11.78 -18.89
CA ASN A 319 -4.13 -10.40 -19.14
C ASN A 319 -2.64 -10.16 -18.81
N PRO A 320 -1.84 -9.64 -19.78
CA PRO A 320 -0.39 -9.46 -19.59
C PRO A 320 -0.03 -8.58 -18.38
N ALA A 321 -0.79 -7.51 -18.15
CA ALA A 321 -0.54 -6.59 -17.04
C ALA A 321 -0.81 -7.27 -15.69
N TYR A 322 -1.90 -8.04 -15.58
CA TYR A 322 -2.25 -8.72 -14.33
C TYR A 322 -1.25 -9.83 -13.98
N LEU A 323 -0.82 -10.60 -14.98
CA LEU A 323 0.23 -11.60 -14.78
C LEU A 323 1.56 -10.94 -14.35
N SER A 324 1.96 -9.88 -15.05
CA SER A 324 3.20 -9.15 -14.76
C SER A 324 3.18 -8.50 -13.37
N ASP A 325 2.04 -7.88 -12.98
CA ASP A 325 1.90 -7.28 -11.65
C ASP A 325 2.02 -8.33 -10.53
N GLY A 326 1.38 -9.50 -10.72
CA GLY A 326 1.49 -10.62 -9.78
C GLY A 326 2.93 -11.11 -9.64
N LEU A 327 3.61 -11.37 -10.76
CA LEU A 327 4.99 -11.89 -10.75
C LEU A 327 6.00 -10.95 -10.09
N LYS A 328 5.79 -9.62 -10.17
CA LYS A 328 6.70 -8.61 -9.57
C LYS A 328 6.73 -8.61 -8.04
N VAL A 329 5.70 -9.11 -7.40
CA VAL A 329 5.57 -9.08 -5.93
C VAL A 329 5.88 -10.41 -5.26
N PHE A 330 6.17 -11.46 -6.03
CA PHE A 330 6.73 -12.69 -5.49
C PHE A 330 8.23 -12.52 -5.27
N GLY A 331 8.66 -12.67 -4.00
CA GLY A 331 10.08 -12.65 -3.63
C GLY A 331 10.77 -14.02 -3.73
N THR A 332 10.07 -15.05 -4.15
CA THR A 332 10.55 -16.45 -4.22
C THR A 332 11.19 -16.77 -5.57
N GLU A 333 12.10 -17.74 -5.57
CA GLU A 333 12.81 -18.17 -6.78
C GLU A 333 11.87 -18.78 -7.83
N PHE A 334 10.84 -19.49 -7.38
CA PHE A 334 9.83 -20.11 -8.23
C PHE A 334 8.43 -19.61 -7.86
N VAL A 335 7.54 -19.69 -8.85
CA VAL A 335 6.09 -19.54 -8.67
C VAL A 335 5.41 -20.84 -9.08
N ARG A 336 4.39 -21.21 -8.30
CA ARG A 336 3.54 -22.36 -8.55
C ARG A 336 2.18 -21.88 -8.99
N PHE A 337 1.76 -22.32 -10.15
CA PHE A 337 0.39 -22.19 -10.63
C PHE A 337 -0.39 -23.44 -10.24
N SER A 338 -1.50 -23.26 -9.57
CA SER A 338 -2.38 -24.33 -9.12
C SER A 338 -3.73 -24.19 -9.82
N PHE A 339 -4.13 -25.20 -10.60
CA PHE A 339 -5.32 -25.17 -11.44
C PHE A 339 -6.33 -26.22 -11.01
N THR A 340 -7.62 -25.87 -11.10
CA THR A 340 -8.71 -26.83 -11.09
C THR A 340 -9.02 -27.28 -12.52
N ASP A 341 -9.10 -26.34 -13.46
CA ASP A 341 -9.43 -26.54 -14.88
C ASP A 341 -9.11 -25.25 -15.65
N ALA A 342 -8.90 -25.33 -16.96
CA ALA A 342 -8.49 -24.20 -17.80
C ALA A 342 -9.39 -22.95 -17.76
N PRO A 343 -10.75 -23.06 -17.76
CA PRO A 343 -11.63 -21.91 -17.69
C PRO A 343 -11.78 -21.30 -16.28
N LYS A 344 -11.22 -21.95 -15.25
CA LYS A 344 -11.31 -21.50 -13.86
C LYS A 344 -10.08 -20.68 -13.46
N PRO A 345 -10.19 -19.86 -12.40
CA PRO A 345 -9.05 -19.10 -11.91
C PRO A 345 -7.90 -20.02 -11.49
N ALA A 346 -6.67 -19.59 -11.76
CA ALA A 346 -5.48 -20.19 -11.17
C ALA A 346 -5.12 -19.50 -9.86
N VAL A 347 -4.63 -20.25 -8.90
CA VAL A 347 -3.97 -19.73 -7.71
C VAL A 347 -2.46 -19.76 -7.95
N ILE A 348 -1.81 -18.62 -7.78
CA ILE A 348 -0.36 -18.48 -7.88
C ILE A 348 0.18 -18.27 -6.47
N SER A 349 1.17 -19.06 -6.08
CA SER A 349 1.88 -19.00 -4.80
C SER A 349 3.38 -19.03 -5.01
N GLY A 350 4.15 -18.56 -4.02
CA GLY A 350 5.60 -18.60 -4.06
C GLY A 350 6.14 -19.99 -3.70
N GLN A 351 7.36 -20.31 -4.17
CA GLN A 351 8.05 -21.56 -3.87
C GLN A 351 9.56 -21.35 -3.97
N ASP A 352 10.32 -21.84 -3.01
CA ASP A 352 11.78 -21.65 -3.00
C ASP A 352 12.51 -22.66 -3.89
N GLU A 353 11.99 -23.89 -4.02
CA GLU A 353 12.55 -24.96 -4.85
C GLU A 353 11.43 -25.60 -5.69
N PRO A 354 11.76 -26.21 -6.87
CA PRO A 354 10.75 -26.75 -7.78
C PRO A 354 9.83 -27.85 -7.20
N LEU A 355 10.28 -28.55 -6.17
CA LEU A 355 9.54 -29.63 -5.52
C LEU A 355 9.20 -29.37 -4.04
N ALA A 356 9.48 -28.16 -3.55
CA ALA A 356 9.11 -27.76 -2.19
C ALA A 356 7.60 -27.56 -2.04
N GLU A 357 7.16 -27.42 -0.81
CA GLU A 357 5.81 -26.94 -0.53
C GLU A 357 5.69 -25.46 -0.91
N ASP A 358 4.51 -25.05 -1.36
CA ASP A 358 4.24 -23.67 -1.70
C ASP A 358 4.05 -22.79 -0.45
N ASP A 359 4.52 -21.54 -0.53
CA ASP A 359 4.17 -20.52 0.48
C ASP A 359 2.71 -20.13 0.31
N ARG A 360 1.86 -20.54 1.27
CA ARG A 360 0.43 -20.23 1.28
C ARG A 360 0.10 -18.93 1.98
N ASN A 361 1.07 -18.27 2.59
CA ASN A 361 0.84 -17.01 3.27
C ASN A 361 0.52 -15.89 2.27
N TYR A 362 1.10 -15.96 1.07
CA TYR A 362 0.69 -15.09 -0.05
C TYR A 362 0.10 -15.91 -1.18
N ARG A 363 -1.12 -15.59 -1.56
CA ARG A 363 -1.85 -16.23 -2.67
C ARG A 363 -2.41 -15.17 -3.61
N TYR A 364 -2.12 -15.33 -4.88
CA TYR A 364 -2.63 -14.49 -5.95
C TYR A 364 -3.52 -15.31 -6.88
N LEU A 365 -4.81 -15.00 -6.91
CA LEU A 365 -5.78 -15.66 -7.79
C LEU A 365 -5.93 -14.81 -9.05
N LEU A 366 -5.80 -15.45 -10.22
CA LEU A 366 -5.85 -14.78 -11.52
C LEU A 366 -6.91 -15.45 -12.41
N MET A 367 -7.88 -14.63 -12.87
CA MET A 367 -8.93 -15.06 -13.78
C MET A 367 -8.37 -15.25 -15.19
N PRO A 368 -8.62 -16.37 -15.86
CA PRO A 368 -8.22 -16.56 -17.24
C PRO A 368 -9.10 -15.73 -18.18
N VAL A 369 -8.50 -15.30 -19.28
CA VAL A 369 -9.22 -14.68 -20.41
C VAL A 369 -9.76 -15.80 -21.29
N ARG A 370 -11.02 -15.75 -21.65
CA ARG A 370 -11.61 -16.75 -22.56
C ARG A 370 -10.95 -16.63 -23.95
N LEU A 371 -10.36 -17.72 -24.38
CA LEU A 371 -9.91 -17.83 -25.76
C LEU A 371 -11.14 -18.08 -26.65
N PRO A 372 -11.27 -17.43 -27.83
CA PRO A 372 -12.32 -17.76 -28.77
C PRO A 372 -12.19 -19.25 -29.13
N SER A 373 -13.30 -19.95 -29.10
CA SER A 373 -13.38 -21.33 -29.64
C SER A 373 -13.02 -21.27 -31.13
N ASN A 374 -12.08 -22.10 -31.56
CA ASN A 374 -11.81 -22.31 -32.98
C ASN A 374 -12.98 -23.01 -33.65
#